data_2ef1ddafbc110f2ab004eee8bd654125
#
_entry.id   2ef1ddafbc110f2ab004eee8bd654125
#
_cell.length_a   1.000
_cell.length_b   1.000
_cell.length_c   1.000
_cell.angle_alpha   90.00
_cell.angle_beta   90.00
_cell.angle_gamma   90.00
#
_symmetry.space_group_name_H-M   'P 1'
#
loop_
_entity.id
_entity.type
_entity.pdbx_description
1 polymer ?
#
loop_
_entity_poly.entity_id
_entity_poly.type
_entity_poly.pdbx_seq_one_letter_code
_entity_poly.pdbx_strand_id
1 'polypeptide(L)'
;MKPFGMIPFFIPHVGCPYVCTFCNQSRITGQSGISHLTPEYIQQTIKDYIGSKREDKFWEVAFYGGSFTAIHSDLQHTLLAPAHEMLRQGIIDGIRCSTRPDAVGDEAISLLQSYGVKTVELGVQSMNDGILVDAKRGHTAQEVVDAVERLKQRGMTVGVQLLPGLKGETWETILETAIAVVKLKPDFVRIYPVLVIENTELADQYRSGAYKPLSTEQAITYCAFLKEWFEEHNIEVIRTGLQSSEELDSGNSLVSGPYEPAMGELVVNEQYKQRIEMCIDEHFSSKRCLENQYTYHISPSVNHYSHKVECRTHANNTNKLTKHKILISYPRNLTSKVRGLKNRNILYFQETYPQFSIDWCEDSTRNTVRCCIDGLQYVL
;
A
#
# COMPACT_ATOMS: atom_id res chain seq x y z
N MET A 1 16.35 -13.42 5.57
CA MET A 1 15.42 -12.90 6.60
C MET A 1 14.31 -13.94 6.79
N LYS A 2 13.88 -14.24 8.03
CA LYS A 2 12.74 -15.15 8.25
C LYS A 2 11.47 -14.52 7.68
N PRO A 3 10.57 -15.30 7.07
CA PRO A 3 9.26 -14.80 6.66
C PRO A 3 8.50 -14.21 7.85
N PHE A 4 7.68 -13.20 7.59
CA PHE A 4 6.90 -12.52 8.62
C PHE A 4 5.56 -13.23 8.83
N GLY A 5 5.20 -13.49 10.11
CA GLY A 5 3.90 -14.02 10.54
C GLY A 5 3.19 -13.03 11.45
N MET A 6 1.91 -12.75 11.18
CA MET A 6 1.11 -11.84 11.99
C MET A 6 -0.06 -12.57 12.63
N ILE A 7 -0.27 -12.32 13.92
CA ILE A 7 -1.39 -12.85 14.72
C ILE A 7 -2.30 -11.68 15.08
N PRO A 8 -3.39 -11.44 14.31
CA PRO A 8 -4.23 -10.27 14.51
C PRO A 8 -5.29 -10.51 15.60
N PHE A 9 -5.47 -9.51 16.45
CA PHE A 9 -6.61 -9.36 17.36
C PHE A 9 -7.35 -8.07 17.02
N PHE A 10 -8.62 -8.20 16.65
CA PHE A 10 -9.43 -7.04 16.27
C PHE A 10 -10.20 -6.51 17.47
N ILE A 11 -10.15 -5.18 17.66
CA ILE A 11 -10.84 -4.43 18.72
C ILE A 11 -11.79 -3.39 18.09
N PRO A 12 -12.85 -3.81 17.39
CA PRO A 12 -13.66 -2.94 16.55
C PRO A 12 -14.22 -1.75 17.32
N HIS A 13 -13.96 -0.53 16.81
CA HIS A 13 -14.42 0.76 17.35
C HIS A 13 -14.00 1.11 18.79
N VAL A 14 -13.33 0.20 19.52
CA VAL A 14 -12.94 0.46 20.92
C VAL A 14 -11.87 1.56 20.95
N GLY A 15 -12.06 2.54 21.82
CA GLY A 15 -11.18 3.71 21.94
C GLY A 15 -11.36 4.79 20.86
N CYS A 16 -12.26 4.60 19.86
CA CYS A 16 -12.52 5.64 18.87
C CYS A 16 -13.47 6.71 19.43
N PRO A 17 -13.00 7.98 19.62
CA PRO A 17 -13.86 9.05 20.12
C PRO A 17 -14.78 9.63 19.05
N TYR A 18 -14.52 9.35 17.77
CA TYR A 18 -15.25 9.84 16.61
C TYR A 18 -15.72 8.69 15.74
N VAL A 19 -16.85 8.91 15.04
CA VAL A 19 -17.36 8.00 13.99
C VAL A 19 -16.97 8.59 12.64
N CYS A 20 -15.90 8.05 12.05
CA CYS A 20 -15.45 8.48 10.73
C CYS A 20 -16.49 8.11 9.68
N THR A 21 -16.70 8.98 8.67
CA THR A 21 -17.75 8.82 7.66
C THR A 21 -17.67 7.49 6.88
N PHE A 22 -16.47 6.92 6.74
CA PHE A 22 -16.20 5.72 5.96
C PHE A 22 -16.11 4.42 6.78
N CYS A 23 -16.16 4.51 8.14
CA CYS A 23 -15.72 3.42 8.98
C CYS A 23 -16.85 2.63 9.62
N ASN A 24 -16.89 1.34 9.33
CA ASN A 24 -17.69 0.35 10.06
C ASN A 24 -16.85 -0.93 10.23
N GLN A 25 -16.07 -0.98 11.31
CA GLN A 25 -15.09 -2.05 11.51
C GLN A 25 -15.77 -3.41 11.73
N SER A 26 -16.93 -3.43 12.37
CA SER A 26 -17.68 -4.68 12.54
C SER A 26 -18.09 -5.31 11.21
N ARG A 27 -18.45 -4.47 10.22
CA ARG A 27 -18.79 -4.91 8.86
C ARG A 27 -17.56 -5.31 8.05
N ILE A 28 -16.41 -4.69 8.30
CA ILE A 28 -15.16 -5.01 7.58
C ILE A 28 -14.55 -6.33 8.08
N THR A 29 -14.61 -6.58 9.41
CA THR A 29 -13.93 -7.71 10.05
C THR A 29 -14.84 -8.90 10.33
N GLY A 30 -16.17 -8.72 10.27
CA GLY A 30 -17.15 -9.72 10.73
C GLY A 30 -17.18 -9.88 12.24
N GLN A 31 -16.45 -9.06 13.01
CA GLN A 31 -16.36 -9.17 14.47
C GLN A 31 -17.07 -8.00 15.14
N SER A 32 -17.86 -8.31 16.17
CA SER A 32 -18.55 -7.32 16.99
C SER A 32 -18.14 -7.46 18.46
N GLY A 33 -17.64 -6.33 19.03
CA GLY A 33 -17.21 -6.30 20.42
C GLY A 33 -15.90 -7.04 20.72
N ILE A 34 -15.50 -7.05 21.99
CA ILE A 34 -14.21 -7.57 22.46
C ILE A 34 -14.35 -8.52 23.64
N SER A 35 -15.57 -8.90 24.03
CA SER A 35 -15.82 -9.75 25.21
C SER A 35 -15.15 -11.12 25.13
N HIS A 36 -14.82 -11.58 23.93
CA HIS A 36 -14.10 -12.84 23.69
C HIS A 36 -12.58 -12.72 23.87
N LEU A 37 -12.02 -11.49 23.89
CA LEU A 37 -10.58 -11.26 24.02
C LEU A 37 -10.13 -11.36 25.48
N THR A 38 -10.31 -12.53 26.09
CA THR A 38 -9.78 -12.83 27.42
C THR A 38 -8.29 -13.13 27.35
N PRO A 39 -7.54 -13.00 28.45
CA PRO A 39 -6.13 -13.39 28.50
C PRO A 39 -5.87 -14.82 28.01
N GLU A 40 -6.71 -15.77 28.39
CA GLU A 40 -6.62 -17.18 28.01
C GLU A 40 -6.86 -17.35 26.51
N TYR A 41 -7.85 -16.66 25.95
CA TYR A 41 -8.14 -16.69 24.52
C TYR A 41 -6.96 -16.14 23.70
N ILE A 42 -6.38 -15.01 24.13
CA ILE A 42 -5.21 -14.40 23.46
C ILE A 42 -4.04 -15.37 23.47
N GLN A 43 -3.71 -15.97 24.63
CA GLN A 43 -2.61 -16.92 24.73
C GLN A 43 -2.84 -18.17 23.90
N GLN A 44 -4.06 -18.72 23.91
CA GLN A 44 -4.38 -19.92 23.14
C GLN A 44 -4.32 -19.64 21.64
N THR A 45 -4.89 -18.52 21.19
CA THR A 45 -4.83 -18.10 19.79
C THR A 45 -3.39 -17.95 19.31
N ILE A 46 -2.51 -17.33 20.10
CA ILE A 46 -1.08 -17.21 19.76
C ILE A 46 -0.46 -18.61 19.57
N LYS A 47 -0.70 -19.53 20.49
CA LYS A 47 -0.18 -20.90 20.39
C LYS A 47 -0.71 -21.65 19.16
N ASP A 48 -1.98 -21.49 18.84
CA ASP A 48 -2.63 -22.13 17.69
C ASP A 48 -2.06 -21.62 16.36
N TYR A 49 -1.83 -20.30 16.23
CA TYR A 49 -1.21 -19.71 15.03
C TYR A 49 0.21 -20.20 14.81
N ILE A 50 0.99 -20.28 15.87
CA ILE A 50 2.40 -20.69 15.80
C ILE A 50 2.51 -22.19 15.59
N GLY A 51 1.75 -23.01 16.35
CA GLY A 51 1.77 -24.47 16.29
C GLY A 51 3.21 -25.02 16.26
N SER A 52 3.48 -25.93 15.33
CA SER A 52 4.81 -26.52 15.09
C SER A 52 5.74 -25.66 14.20
N LYS A 53 5.30 -24.47 13.77
CA LYS A 53 5.96 -23.65 12.73
C LYS A 53 6.75 -22.45 13.26
N ARG A 54 7.05 -22.44 14.56
CA ARG A 54 7.70 -21.27 15.18
C ARG A 54 9.05 -20.89 14.55
N GLU A 55 9.89 -21.83 14.23
CA GLU A 55 11.27 -21.57 13.78
C GLU A 55 11.35 -20.95 12.38
N ASP A 56 10.25 -21.07 11.59
CA ASP A 56 10.23 -20.67 10.20
C ASP A 56 9.89 -19.20 9.98
N LYS A 57 9.35 -18.49 11.01
CA LYS A 57 8.84 -17.12 10.87
C LYS A 57 9.22 -16.22 12.04
N PHE A 58 9.25 -14.90 11.77
CA PHE A 58 9.21 -13.85 12.77
C PHE A 58 7.74 -13.58 13.11
N TRP A 59 7.32 -13.90 14.33
CA TRP A 59 5.91 -13.82 14.74
C TRP A 59 5.63 -12.56 15.53
N GLU A 60 4.64 -11.78 15.09
CA GLU A 60 4.21 -10.56 15.75
C GLU A 60 2.72 -10.57 16.05
N VAL A 61 2.36 -10.29 17.31
CA VAL A 61 0.98 -10.06 17.72
C VAL A 61 0.58 -8.64 17.33
N ALA A 62 -0.59 -8.48 16.74
CA ALA A 62 -1.09 -7.20 16.26
C ALA A 62 -2.50 -6.90 16.82
N PHE A 63 -2.65 -5.79 17.53
CA PHE A 63 -3.96 -5.27 17.96
C PHE A 63 -4.43 -4.24 16.92
N TYR A 64 -5.47 -4.60 16.16
CA TYR A 64 -6.02 -3.82 15.07
C TYR A 64 -7.48 -3.43 15.29
N GLY A 65 -7.98 -2.52 14.49
CA GLY A 65 -9.28 -1.90 14.66
C GLY A 65 -9.19 -0.77 15.67
N GLY A 66 -10.26 -0.14 16.08
CA GLY A 66 -10.31 0.89 17.10
C GLY A 66 -9.15 1.90 17.15
N SER A 67 -8.98 2.47 18.32
CA SER A 67 -7.83 3.32 18.63
C SER A 67 -7.18 2.79 19.92
N PHE A 68 -6.18 1.94 19.80
CA PHE A 68 -5.64 1.16 20.90
C PHE A 68 -5.22 2.04 22.10
N THR A 69 -4.50 3.11 21.84
CA THR A 69 -3.98 4.01 22.91
C THR A 69 -5.05 4.92 23.52
N ALA A 70 -6.24 5.01 22.92
CA ALA A 70 -7.38 5.74 23.47
C ALA A 70 -8.36 4.83 24.26
N ILE A 71 -8.06 3.53 24.37
CA ILE A 71 -8.82 2.61 25.24
C ILE A 71 -8.46 2.90 26.70
N HIS A 72 -9.41 2.66 27.62
CA HIS A 72 -9.13 2.77 29.05
C HIS A 72 -7.92 1.91 29.46
N SER A 73 -7.06 2.44 30.31
CA SER A 73 -5.78 1.79 30.68
C SER A 73 -5.93 0.35 31.17
N ASP A 74 -6.94 0.06 32.01
CA ASP A 74 -7.18 -1.30 32.52
C ASP A 74 -7.42 -2.32 31.42
N LEU A 75 -8.12 -1.89 30.35
CA LEU A 75 -8.36 -2.74 29.21
C LEU A 75 -7.09 -2.91 28.36
N GLN A 76 -6.29 -1.82 28.19
CA GLN A 76 -4.98 -1.94 27.55
C GLN A 76 -4.09 -2.96 28.30
N HIS A 77 -4.05 -2.89 29.63
CA HIS A 77 -3.34 -3.86 30.48
C HIS A 77 -3.84 -5.29 30.26
N THR A 78 -5.16 -5.50 30.25
CA THR A 78 -5.78 -6.81 30.04
C THR A 78 -5.41 -7.42 28.68
N LEU A 79 -5.37 -6.61 27.63
CA LEU A 79 -5.04 -7.06 26.27
C LEU A 79 -3.53 -7.29 26.07
N LEU A 80 -2.68 -6.40 26.62
CA LEU A 80 -1.24 -6.45 26.42
C LEU A 80 -0.54 -7.51 27.29
N ALA A 81 -1.00 -7.72 28.53
CA ALA A 81 -0.32 -8.60 29.47
C ALA A 81 -0.12 -10.05 28.93
N PRO A 82 -1.12 -10.72 28.36
CA PRO A 82 -0.95 -12.06 27.80
C PRO A 82 0.03 -12.09 26.61
N ALA A 83 0.01 -11.11 25.75
CA ALA A 83 0.95 -10.99 24.61
C ALA A 83 2.38 -10.71 25.12
N HIS A 84 2.53 -9.84 26.10
CA HIS A 84 3.83 -9.55 26.74
C HIS A 84 4.45 -10.79 27.38
N GLU A 85 3.65 -11.61 28.06
CA GLU A 85 4.15 -12.85 28.65
C GLU A 85 4.64 -13.83 27.57
N MET A 86 3.92 -13.95 26.42
CA MET A 86 4.37 -14.74 25.28
C MET A 86 5.67 -14.19 24.66
N LEU A 87 5.83 -12.86 24.64
CA LEU A 87 7.06 -12.20 24.18
C LEU A 87 8.22 -12.52 25.12
N ARG A 88 8.02 -12.41 26.45
CA ARG A 88 9.04 -12.74 27.45
C ARG A 88 9.50 -14.20 27.39
N GLN A 89 8.58 -15.12 27.13
CA GLN A 89 8.87 -16.55 26.95
C GLN A 89 9.55 -16.82 25.60
N GLY A 90 9.70 -15.83 24.75
CA GLY A 90 10.25 -15.96 23.41
C GLY A 90 9.34 -16.77 22.49
N ILE A 91 8.03 -16.88 22.75
CA ILE A 91 7.05 -17.56 21.89
C ILE A 91 6.70 -16.69 20.69
N ILE A 92 6.63 -15.37 20.84
CA ILE A 92 6.53 -14.38 19.77
C ILE A 92 7.76 -13.49 19.75
N ASP A 93 7.96 -12.74 18.67
CA ASP A 93 9.12 -11.90 18.46
C ASP A 93 8.81 -10.40 18.58
N GLY A 94 7.51 -10.02 18.56
CA GLY A 94 7.09 -8.63 18.67
C GLY A 94 5.61 -8.46 18.98
N ILE A 95 5.27 -7.21 19.35
CA ILE A 95 3.89 -6.74 19.54
C ILE A 95 3.75 -5.41 18.83
N ARG A 96 2.63 -5.22 18.11
CA ARG A 96 2.24 -3.96 17.49
C ARG A 96 0.80 -3.58 17.79
N CYS A 97 0.48 -2.31 17.62
CA CYS A 97 -0.91 -1.86 17.67
C CYS A 97 -1.18 -0.78 16.61
N SER A 98 -2.45 -0.62 16.24
CA SER A 98 -2.92 0.51 15.46
C SER A 98 -3.63 1.52 16.33
N THR A 99 -3.43 2.80 16.05
CA THR A 99 -4.08 3.89 16.79
C THR A 99 -4.21 5.15 15.93
N ARG A 100 -4.85 6.15 16.52
CA ARG A 100 -5.02 7.49 15.94
C ARG A 100 -3.82 8.38 16.29
N PRO A 101 -3.45 9.34 15.43
CA PRO A 101 -2.37 10.29 15.73
C PRO A 101 -2.61 11.13 17.01
N ASP A 102 -3.85 11.60 17.22
CA ASP A 102 -4.26 12.40 18.37
C ASP A 102 -4.29 11.63 19.72
N ALA A 103 -4.09 10.31 19.69
CA ALA A 103 -4.08 9.45 20.86
C ALA A 103 -2.67 8.97 21.27
N VAL A 104 -1.61 9.61 20.78
CA VAL A 104 -0.21 9.22 21.03
C VAL A 104 0.48 10.23 21.95
N GLY A 105 0.15 10.18 23.25
CA GLY A 105 0.80 10.95 24.32
C GLY A 105 1.93 10.18 25.01
N ASP A 106 2.74 10.87 25.81
CA ASP A 106 3.88 10.26 26.51
C ASP A 106 3.49 9.12 27.45
N GLU A 107 2.34 9.22 28.14
CA GLU A 107 1.82 8.18 29.01
C GLU A 107 1.44 6.93 28.19
N ALA A 108 0.74 7.13 27.07
CA ALA A 108 0.37 6.04 26.17
C ALA A 108 1.60 5.30 25.62
N ILE A 109 2.61 6.05 25.18
CA ILE A 109 3.87 5.47 24.67
C ILE A 109 4.59 4.71 25.78
N SER A 110 4.67 5.27 26.98
CA SER A 110 5.32 4.61 28.14
C SER A 110 4.62 3.32 28.50
N LEU A 111 3.29 3.29 28.47
CA LEU A 111 2.51 2.08 28.67
C LEU A 111 2.82 1.02 27.58
N LEU A 112 2.77 1.40 26.31
CA LEU A 112 3.10 0.49 25.22
C LEU A 112 4.50 -0.10 25.37
N GLN A 113 5.49 0.71 25.67
CA GLN A 113 6.88 0.29 25.86
C GLN A 113 7.04 -0.66 27.05
N SER A 114 6.30 -0.45 28.15
CA SER A 114 6.35 -1.32 29.33
C SER A 114 5.88 -2.74 29.03
N TYR A 115 5.04 -2.92 28.00
CA TYR A 115 4.58 -4.23 27.49
C TYR A 115 5.37 -4.72 26.27
N GLY A 116 6.47 -4.07 25.89
CA GLY A 116 7.31 -4.50 24.78
C GLY A 116 6.72 -4.26 23.40
N VAL A 117 5.71 -3.39 23.27
CA VAL A 117 5.22 -2.93 21.97
C VAL A 117 6.30 -2.10 21.30
N LYS A 118 6.70 -2.47 20.09
CA LYS A 118 7.74 -1.80 19.32
C LYS A 118 7.22 -1.06 18.10
N THR A 119 6.11 -1.51 17.55
CA THR A 119 5.56 -0.97 16.29
C THR A 119 4.19 -0.33 16.55
N VAL A 120 4.02 0.91 16.12
CA VAL A 120 2.74 1.63 16.13
C VAL A 120 2.35 2.00 14.71
N GLU A 121 1.16 1.59 14.29
CA GLU A 121 0.58 1.93 13.00
C GLU A 121 -0.43 3.08 13.18
N LEU A 122 -0.14 4.24 12.60
CA LEU A 122 -0.97 5.43 12.70
C LEU A 122 -2.02 5.48 11.57
N GLY A 123 -3.28 5.57 11.93
CA GLY A 123 -4.38 5.80 11.00
C GLY A 123 -4.41 7.25 10.51
N VAL A 124 -3.48 7.64 9.67
CA VAL A 124 -3.34 9.00 9.12
C VAL A 124 -4.43 9.34 8.12
N GLN A 125 -4.65 8.47 7.16
CA GLN A 125 -5.64 8.50 6.07
C GLN A 125 -5.31 9.54 4.99
N SER A 126 -5.11 10.81 5.33
CA SER A 126 -4.70 11.91 4.47
C SER A 126 -3.83 12.90 5.27
N MET A 127 -3.06 13.74 4.61
CA MET A 127 -2.34 14.88 5.19
C MET A 127 -2.98 16.22 4.80
N ASN A 128 -4.19 16.20 4.26
CA ASN A 128 -4.97 17.41 3.94
C ASN A 128 -6.08 17.59 4.98
N ASP A 129 -6.02 18.69 5.75
CA ASP A 129 -6.95 18.95 6.86
C ASP A 129 -8.41 19.08 6.40
N GLY A 130 -8.67 19.62 5.19
CA GLY A 130 -10.03 19.69 4.64
C GLY A 130 -10.64 18.31 4.44
N ILE A 131 -9.87 17.37 3.89
CA ILE A 131 -10.28 15.97 3.70
C ILE A 131 -10.46 15.28 5.06
N LEU A 132 -9.58 15.52 6.04
CA LEU A 132 -9.69 14.95 7.38
C LEU A 132 -10.95 15.43 8.11
N VAL A 133 -11.31 16.72 7.96
CA VAL A 133 -12.54 17.31 8.52
C VAL A 133 -13.79 16.68 7.87
N ASP A 134 -13.83 16.60 6.54
CA ASP A 134 -14.96 16.00 5.80
C ASP A 134 -15.14 14.51 6.13
N ALA A 135 -14.04 13.81 6.37
CA ALA A 135 -14.02 12.41 6.79
C ALA A 135 -14.33 12.21 8.29
N LYS A 136 -14.53 13.29 9.05
CA LYS A 136 -14.76 13.28 10.51
C LYS A 136 -13.65 12.53 11.27
N ARG A 137 -12.39 12.74 10.84
CA ARG A 137 -11.24 12.08 11.49
C ARG A 137 -10.97 12.60 12.88
N GLY A 138 -11.25 13.89 13.14
CA GLY A 138 -11.03 14.54 14.43
C GLY A 138 -9.56 14.73 14.82
N HIS A 139 -8.64 14.58 13.87
CA HIS A 139 -7.24 14.97 14.01
C HIS A 139 -6.79 15.77 12.79
N THR A 140 -5.69 16.49 12.92
CA THR A 140 -5.06 17.34 11.91
C THR A 140 -3.80 16.71 11.35
N ALA A 141 -3.32 17.23 10.21
CA ALA A 141 -2.02 16.86 9.66
C ALA A 141 -0.85 17.18 10.62
N GLN A 142 -0.96 18.28 11.40
CA GLN A 142 0.07 18.61 12.39
C GLN A 142 0.12 17.57 13.52
N GLU A 143 -1.01 17.07 14.01
CA GLU A 143 -1.03 16.02 15.03
C GLU A 143 -0.41 14.71 14.52
N VAL A 144 -0.47 14.44 13.21
CA VAL A 144 0.27 13.32 12.58
C VAL A 144 1.76 13.55 12.68
N VAL A 145 2.24 14.76 12.35
CA VAL A 145 3.68 15.12 12.47
C VAL A 145 4.15 14.91 13.90
N ASP A 146 3.45 15.49 14.86
CA ASP A 146 3.79 15.42 16.27
C ASP A 146 3.81 13.98 16.80
N ALA A 147 2.85 13.15 16.38
CA ALA A 147 2.77 11.74 16.77
C ALA A 147 3.95 10.92 16.21
N VAL A 148 4.28 11.10 14.93
CA VAL A 148 5.42 10.40 14.31
C VAL A 148 6.73 10.79 14.97
N GLU A 149 6.95 12.08 15.20
CA GLU A 149 8.16 12.58 15.86
C GLU A 149 8.30 12.01 17.28
N ARG A 150 7.21 12.06 18.08
CA ARG A 150 7.18 11.54 19.44
C ARG A 150 7.46 10.05 19.51
N LEU A 151 6.86 9.25 18.64
CA LEU A 151 7.12 7.81 18.57
C LEU A 151 8.57 7.50 18.19
N LYS A 152 9.11 8.21 17.20
CA LYS A 152 10.50 8.04 16.75
C LYS A 152 11.51 8.45 17.80
N GLN A 153 11.28 9.55 18.52
CA GLN A 153 12.14 9.97 19.65
C GLN A 153 12.21 8.89 20.76
N ARG A 154 11.17 8.08 20.89
CA ARG A 154 11.11 6.94 21.82
C ARG A 154 11.65 5.64 21.20
N GLY A 155 12.22 5.67 19.99
CA GLY A 155 12.80 4.50 19.32
C GLY A 155 11.78 3.46 18.83
N MET A 156 10.52 3.88 18.61
CA MET A 156 9.48 2.98 18.11
C MET A 156 9.48 2.94 16.57
N THR A 157 9.13 1.79 16.03
CA THR A 157 8.85 1.62 14.60
C THR A 157 7.47 2.22 14.28
N VAL A 158 7.40 3.07 13.26
CA VAL A 158 6.18 3.82 12.90
C VAL A 158 5.67 3.42 11.52
N GLY A 159 4.49 2.84 11.48
CA GLY A 159 3.74 2.64 10.24
C GLY A 159 2.72 3.74 10.01
N VAL A 160 2.44 4.06 8.75
CA VAL A 160 1.40 5.01 8.34
C VAL A 160 0.39 4.31 7.46
N GLN A 161 -0.90 4.50 7.76
CA GLN A 161 -2.00 4.01 6.93
C GLN A 161 -2.65 5.18 6.19
N LEU A 162 -2.81 5.04 4.87
CA LEU A 162 -3.43 6.01 3.97
C LEU A 162 -4.67 5.42 3.30
N LEU A 163 -5.68 6.28 3.07
CA LEU A 163 -6.93 5.93 2.43
C LEU A 163 -7.18 6.80 1.19
N PRO A 164 -6.55 6.51 0.03
CA PRO A 164 -6.86 7.24 -1.19
C PRO A 164 -8.32 7.01 -1.64
N GLY A 165 -8.96 8.09 -2.08
CA GLY A 165 -10.35 8.10 -2.51
C GLY A 165 -11.34 8.64 -1.48
N LEU A 166 -10.89 9.29 -0.42
CA LEU A 166 -11.77 10.03 0.50
C LEU A 166 -12.54 11.13 -0.24
N LYS A 167 -13.71 11.53 0.30
CA LYS A 167 -14.51 12.60 -0.30
C LYS A 167 -13.70 13.89 -0.42
N GLY A 168 -13.76 14.50 -1.61
CA GLY A 168 -13.03 15.74 -1.92
C GLY A 168 -11.57 15.54 -2.31
N GLU A 169 -11.06 14.31 -2.29
CA GLU A 169 -9.67 14.04 -2.67
C GLU A 169 -9.46 14.17 -4.18
N THR A 170 -8.34 14.77 -4.56
CA THR A 170 -7.88 14.99 -5.94
C THR A 170 -6.46 14.49 -6.10
N TRP A 171 -5.92 14.50 -7.31
CA TRP A 171 -4.51 14.20 -7.56
C TRP A 171 -3.57 15.12 -6.76
N GLU A 172 -3.91 16.40 -6.69
CA GLU A 172 -3.10 17.41 -5.96
C GLU A 172 -3.03 17.06 -4.48
N THR A 173 -4.16 16.73 -3.84
CA THR A 173 -4.20 16.40 -2.40
C THR A 173 -3.54 15.06 -2.09
N ILE A 174 -3.59 14.10 -3.03
CA ILE A 174 -2.83 12.83 -2.93
C ILE A 174 -1.33 13.10 -2.99
N LEU A 175 -0.88 13.96 -3.93
CA LEU A 175 0.51 14.34 -4.06
C LEU A 175 1.00 15.12 -2.81
N GLU A 176 0.21 16.05 -2.30
CA GLU A 176 0.49 16.75 -1.03
C GLU A 176 0.68 15.75 0.12
N THR A 177 -0.23 14.78 0.24
CA THR A 177 -0.15 13.72 1.24
C THR A 177 1.12 12.88 1.06
N ALA A 178 1.44 12.46 -0.17
CA ALA A 178 2.63 11.67 -0.47
C ALA A 178 3.92 12.41 -0.09
N ILE A 179 4.02 13.70 -0.45
CA ILE A 179 5.17 14.56 -0.11
C ILE A 179 5.29 14.75 1.42
N ALA A 180 4.18 14.97 2.10
CA ALA A 180 4.18 15.16 3.54
C ALA A 180 4.62 13.89 4.27
N VAL A 181 4.11 12.72 3.88
CA VAL A 181 4.48 11.43 4.48
C VAL A 181 5.95 11.10 4.25
N VAL A 182 6.52 11.38 3.08
CA VAL A 182 7.97 11.20 2.82
C VAL A 182 8.82 12.02 3.78
N LYS A 183 8.41 13.28 4.08
CA LYS A 183 9.12 14.12 5.05
C LYS A 183 9.12 13.53 6.46
N LEU A 184 8.05 12.83 6.85
CA LEU A 184 7.96 12.15 8.14
C LEU A 184 8.87 10.92 8.24
N LYS A 185 9.25 10.33 7.10
CA LYS A 185 10.09 9.13 7.01
C LYS A 185 9.56 7.97 7.86
N PRO A 186 8.29 7.55 7.73
CA PRO A 186 7.82 6.39 8.45
C PRO A 186 8.64 5.16 8.04
N ASP A 187 8.64 4.11 8.86
CA ASP A 187 9.34 2.87 8.55
C ASP A 187 8.63 2.08 7.45
N PHE A 188 7.30 2.20 7.40
CA PHE A 188 6.50 1.58 6.33
C PHE A 188 5.14 2.28 6.16
N VAL A 189 4.48 1.98 5.02
CA VAL A 189 3.15 2.49 4.69
C VAL A 189 2.21 1.33 4.34
N ARG A 190 0.92 1.50 4.65
CA ARG A 190 -0.21 0.74 4.12
C ARG A 190 -1.12 1.65 3.32
N ILE A 191 -1.57 1.20 2.16
CA ILE A 191 -2.44 1.96 1.27
C ILE A 191 -3.74 1.19 1.09
N TYR A 192 -4.85 1.75 1.55
CA TYR A 192 -6.16 1.15 1.46
C TYR A 192 -7.13 2.06 0.69
N PRO A 193 -7.38 1.82 -0.61
CA PRO A 193 -8.42 2.58 -1.32
C PRO A 193 -9.73 2.52 -0.58
N VAL A 194 -10.41 3.67 -0.51
CA VAL A 194 -11.67 3.80 0.25
C VAL A 194 -12.75 2.93 -0.36
N LEU A 195 -13.40 2.15 0.49
CA LEU A 195 -14.59 1.37 0.17
C LEU A 195 -15.82 2.02 0.81
N VAL A 196 -16.94 1.94 0.12
CA VAL A 196 -18.26 2.32 0.65
C VAL A 196 -18.84 1.12 1.36
N ILE A 197 -18.82 1.16 2.68
CA ILE A 197 -19.26 0.05 3.55
C ILE A 197 -20.66 0.33 4.08
N GLU A 198 -21.50 -0.70 4.17
CA GLU A 198 -22.85 -0.62 4.72
C GLU A 198 -22.89 -0.02 6.13
N ASN A 199 -23.97 0.73 6.40
CA ASN A 199 -24.20 1.40 7.67
C ASN A 199 -23.08 2.40 8.02
N THR A 200 -22.61 3.16 7.03
CA THR A 200 -21.69 4.28 7.19
C THR A 200 -22.31 5.55 6.58
N GLU A 201 -21.91 6.71 7.08
CA GLU A 201 -22.33 7.99 6.50
C GLU A 201 -21.88 8.11 5.04
N LEU A 202 -20.73 7.54 4.68
CA LEU A 202 -20.24 7.52 3.31
C LEU A 202 -21.16 6.73 2.38
N ALA A 203 -21.80 5.66 2.87
CA ALA A 203 -22.82 4.93 2.13
C ALA A 203 -24.06 5.77 1.86
N ASP A 204 -24.48 6.58 2.83
CA ASP A 204 -25.61 7.50 2.66
C ASP A 204 -25.25 8.62 1.67
N GLN A 205 -24.03 9.16 1.74
CA GLN A 205 -23.53 10.14 0.77
C GLN A 205 -23.43 9.55 -0.65
N TYR A 206 -23.02 8.29 -0.80
CA TYR A 206 -23.02 7.60 -2.06
C TYR A 206 -24.45 7.43 -2.63
N ARG A 207 -25.38 6.95 -1.82
CA ARG A 207 -26.77 6.74 -2.23
C ARG A 207 -27.49 8.04 -2.63
N SER A 208 -27.12 9.16 -1.97
CA SER A 208 -27.64 10.48 -2.30
C SER A 208 -26.94 11.15 -3.49
N GLY A 209 -25.86 10.55 -4.02
CA GLY A 209 -25.05 11.14 -5.09
C GLY A 209 -24.07 12.23 -4.61
N ALA A 210 -23.95 12.45 -3.30
CA ALA A 210 -23.02 13.43 -2.71
C ALA A 210 -21.56 12.93 -2.65
N TYR A 211 -21.31 11.64 -2.89
CA TYR A 211 -20.00 11.01 -2.99
C TYR A 211 -19.98 10.00 -4.14
N LYS A 212 -18.85 9.96 -4.85
CA LYS A 212 -18.57 8.97 -5.88
C LYS A 212 -17.22 8.30 -5.55
N PRO A 213 -17.19 6.97 -5.31
CA PRO A 213 -15.96 6.27 -5.05
C PRO A 213 -15.08 6.19 -6.31
N LEU A 214 -13.80 5.94 -6.12
CA LEU A 214 -12.89 5.62 -7.22
C LEU A 214 -13.38 4.37 -7.95
N SER A 215 -13.18 4.33 -9.27
CA SER A 215 -13.24 3.05 -9.99
C SER A 215 -12.05 2.16 -9.61
N THR A 216 -12.12 0.87 -9.91
CA THR A 216 -11.01 -0.06 -9.67
C THR A 216 -9.74 0.40 -10.40
N GLU A 217 -9.87 0.87 -11.65
CA GLU A 217 -8.75 1.38 -12.45
C GLU A 217 -8.14 2.64 -11.83
N GLN A 218 -8.96 3.60 -11.40
CA GLN A 218 -8.46 4.80 -10.72
C GLN A 218 -7.73 4.45 -9.42
N ALA A 219 -8.29 3.54 -8.63
CA ALA A 219 -7.65 3.10 -7.38
C ALA A 219 -6.31 2.41 -7.63
N ILE A 220 -6.23 1.54 -8.66
CA ILE A 220 -4.98 0.91 -9.06
C ILE A 220 -3.95 1.97 -9.45
N THR A 221 -4.32 2.96 -10.27
CA THR A 221 -3.42 4.04 -10.70
C THR A 221 -2.92 4.87 -9.51
N TYR A 222 -3.80 5.26 -8.59
CA TYR A 222 -3.43 6.02 -7.40
C TYR A 222 -2.51 5.21 -6.47
N CYS A 223 -2.84 3.95 -6.25
CA CYS A 223 -2.01 3.08 -5.42
C CYS A 223 -0.66 2.76 -6.06
N ALA A 224 -0.59 2.61 -7.39
CA ALA A 224 0.65 2.38 -8.11
C ALA A 224 1.58 3.60 -7.98
N PHE A 225 1.05 4.81 -8.15
CA PHE A 225 1.79 6.05 -7.92
C PHE A 225 2.30 6.16 -6.49
N LEU A 226 1.42 6.01 -5.49
CA LEU A 226 1.82 6.12 -4.08
C LEU A 226 2.87 5.07 -3.71
N LYS A 227 2.70 3.83 -4.20
CA LYS A 227 3.66 2.75 -3.95
C LYS A 227 5.02 3.06 -4.56
N GLU A 228 5.08 3.47 -5.82
CA GLU A 228 6.32 3.88 -6.49
C GLU A 228 6.99 5.03 -5.75
N TRP A 229 6.23 6.08 -5.44
CA TRP A 229 6.71 7.26 -4.74
C TRP A 229 7.36 6.94 -3.40
N PHE A 230 6.73 6.10 -2.57
CA PHE A 230 7.28 5.74 -1.26
C PHE A 230 8.52 4.84 -1.40
N GLU A 231 8.50 3.87 -2.31
CA GLU A 231 9.63 2.95 -2.53
C GLU A 231 10.87 3.68 -3.06
N GLU A 232 10.70 4.69 -3.94
CA GLU A 232 11.78 5.56 -4.40
C GLU A 232 12.41 6.39 -3.26
N HIS A 233 11.62 6.69 -2.22
CA HIS A 233 12.11 7.37 -1.02
C HIS A 233 12.52 6.42 0.11
N ASN A 234 12.74 5.12 -0.19
CA ASN A 234 13.13 4.07 0.75
C ASN A 234 12.12 3.85 1.89
N ILE A 235 10.84 4.04 1.62
CA ILE A 235 9.75 3.73 2.54
C ILE A 235 9.00 2.51 1.98
N GLU A 236 9.01 1.40 2.72
CA GLU A 236 8.39 0.16 2.28
C GLU A 236 6.85 0.26 2.29
N VAL A 237 6.19 -0.13 1.20
CA VAL A 237 4.73 -0.32 1.17
C VAL A 237 4.42 -1.78 1.44
N ILE A 238 4.14 -2.09 2.69
CA ILE A 238 3.95 -3.48 3.14
C ILE A 238 2.60 -4.07 2.74
N ARG A 239 1.63 -3.23 2.37
CA ARG A 239 0.32 -3.67 1.92
C ARG A 239 -0.41 -2.63 1.09
N THR A 240 -1.07 -3.11 0.04
CA THR A 240 -2.03 -2.33 -0.77
C THR A 240 -3.33 -3.11 -0.90
N GLY A 241 -4.46 -2.44 -0.63
CA GLY A 241 -5.80 -3.05 -0.56
C GLY A 241 -6.11 -3.74 0.76
N LEU A 242 -7.37 -3.73 1.14
CA LEU A 242 -7.86 -4.41 2.33
C LEU A 242 -7.66 -5.92 2.23
N GLN A 243 -7.49 -6.56 3.37
CA GLN A 243 -7.44 -8.01 3.43
C GLN A 243 -8.83 -8.58 3.14
N SER A 244 -8.88 -9.65 2.37
CA SER A 244 -10.10 -10.44 2.21
C SER A 244 -10.65 -10.85 3.57
N SER A 245 -11.95 -10.68 3.72
CA SER A 245 -12.72 -11.22 4.83
C SER A 245 -14.00 -11.81 4.25
N GLU A 246 -14.60 -12.77 4.94
CA GLU A 246 -15.85 -13.40 4.51
C GLU A 246 -16.95 -12.37 4.27
N GLU A 247 -17.02 -11.33 5.11
CA GLU A 247 -17.98 -10.24 5.01
C GLU A 247 -17.79 -9.37 3.76
N LEU A 248 -16.55 -9.09 3.38
CA LEU A 248 -16.25 -8.34 2.15
C LEU A 248 -16.41 -9.20 0.90
N ASP A 249 -15.94 -10.45 0.95
CA ASP A 249 -15.97 -11.38 -0.19
C ASP A 249 -17.39 -11.81 -0.55
N SER A 250 -18.28 -11.93 0.46
CA SER A 250 -19.71 -12.21 0.25
C SER A 250 -20.50 -11.03 -0.36
N GLY A 251 -19.92 -9.82 -0.33
CA GLY A 251 -20.57 -8.58 -0.78
C GLY A 251 -21.63 -8.03 0.18
N ASN A 252 -21.85 -8.68 1.34
CA ASN A 252 -22.89 -8.26 2.30
C ASN A 252 -22.59 -6.92 2.99
N SER A 253 -21.33 -6.57 3.07
CA SER A 253 -20.88 -5.34 3.72
C SER A 253 -20.42 -4.26 2.74
N LEU A 254 -20.22 -4.60 1.47
CA LEU A 254 -19.72 -3.69 0.44
C LEU A 254 -20.89 -3.09 -0.36
N VAL A 255 -21.03 -1.76 -0.34
CA VAL A 255 -22.01 -1.02 -1.16
C VAL A 255 -21.42 -0.67 -2.52
N SER A 256 -20.16 -0.16 -2.53
CA SER A 256 -19.47 0.28 -3.74
C SER A 256 -17.97 0.51 -3.46
N GLY A 257 -17.22 0.75 -4.52
CA GLY A 257 -15.78 1.10 -4.42
C GLY A 257 -14.88 0.00 -4.95
N PRO A 258 -13.56 0.26 -4.97
CA PRO A 258 -12.58 -0.57 -5.66
C PRO A 258 -12.12 -1.77 -4.83
N TYR A 259 -13.03 -2.67 -4.49
CA TYR A 259 -12.67 -3.89 -3.77
C TYR A 259 -12.13 -4.94 -4.72
N GLU A 260 -10.88 -5.32 -4.52
CA GLU A 260 -10.20 -6.39 -5.24
C GLU A 260 -9.32 -7.18 -4.27
N PRO A 261 -9.56 -8.48 -4.06
CA PRO A 261 -8.71 -9.32 -3.21
C PRO A 261 -7.23 -9.32 -3.64
N ALA A 262 -6.99 -9.19 -4.96
CA ALA A 262 -5.68 -9.14 -5.57
C ALA A 262 -5.15 -7.70 -5.80
N MET A 263 -5.68 -6.69 -5.10
CA MET A 263 -5.32 -5.28 -5.32
C MET A 263 -3.81 -5.05 -5.35
N GLY A 264 -3.07 -5.63 -4.42
CA GLY A 264 -1.61 -5.50 -4.37
C GLY A 264 -0.91 -6.04 -5.62
N GLU A 265 -1.40 -7.14 -6.21
CA GLU A 265 -0.86 -7.68 -7.47
C GLU A 265 -1.21 -6.77 -8.65
N LEU A 266 -2.45 -6.29 -8.73
CA LEU A 266 -2.89 -5.37 -9.79
C LEU A 266 -2.10 -4.06 -9.77
N VAL A 267 -1.79 -3.53 -8.60
CA VAL A 267 -0.95 -2.34 -8.43
C VAL A 267 0.47 -2.57 -8.97
N VAL A 268 1.07 -3.72 -8.67
CA VAL A 268 2.40 -4.06 -9.22
C VAL A 268 2.34 -4.29 -10.73
N ASN A 269 1.25 -4.88 -11.26
CA ASN A 269 1.06 -4.99 -12.71
C ASN A 269 1.00 -3.61 -13.37
N GLU A 270 0.31 -2.65 -12.76
CA GLU A 270 0.22 -1.27 -13.24
C GLU A 270 1.58 -0.58 -13.23
N GLN A 271 2.39 -0.73 -12.18
CA GLN A 271 3.76 -0.18 -12.12
C GLN A 271 4.60 -0.68 -13.30
N TYR A 272 4.59 -1.99 -13.59
CA TYR A 272 5.33 -2.52 -14.75
C TYR A 272 4.77 -2.01 -16.08
N LYS A 273 3.44 -1.88 -16.21
CA LYS A 273 2.83 -1.28 -17.41
C LYS A 273 3.35 0.14 -17.62
N GLN A 274 3.28 0.99 -16.60
CA GLN A 274 3.72 2.39 -16.67
C GLN A 274 5.22 2.50 -16.98
N ARG A 275 6.06 1.68 -16.38
CA ARG A 275 7.52 1.66 -16.68
C ARG A 275 7.81 1.25 -18.12
N ILE A 276 7.08 0.27 -18.68
CA ILE A 276 7.21 -0.12 -20.09
C ILE A 276 6.77 1.03 -21.00
N GLU A 277 5.64 1.68 -20.70
CA GLU A 277 5.16 2.86 -21.45
C GLU A 277 6.19 3.99 -21.45
N MET A 278 6.74 4.32 -20.29
CA MET A 278 7.79 5.34 -20.15
C MET A 278 9.01 5.03 -21.02
N CYS A 279 9.46 3.75 -21.07
CA CYS A 279 10.56 3.35 -21.95
C CYS A 279 10.23 3.52 -23.43
N ILE A 280 9.01 3.19 -23.83
CA ILE A 280 8.53 3.37 -25.21
C ILE A 280 8.52 4.88 -25.54
N ASP A 281 7.92 5.69 -24.69
CA ASP A 281 7.79 7.12 -24.90
C ASP A 281 9.16 7.84 -24.92
N GLU A 282 10.06 7.50 -24.01
CA GLU A 282 11.42 8.04 -23.98
C GLU A 282 12.18 7.69 -25.27
N HIS A 283 12.09 6.42 -25.71
CA HIS A 283 12.77 5.97 -26.92
C HIS A 283 12.32 6.76 -28.16
N PHE A 284 11.01 6.88 -28.36
CA PHE A 284 10.46 7.51 -29.55
C PHE A 284 10.44 9.05 -29.48
N SER A 285 10.34 9.64 -28.28
CA SER A 285 10.47 11.10 -28.11
C SER A 285 11.91 11.56 -28.41
N SER A 286 12.90 10.84 -27.94
CA SER A 286 14.32 11.12 -28.22
C SER A 286 14.64 11.04 -29.72
N LYS A 287 14.02 10.10 -30.46
CA LYS A 287 14.17 10.01 -31.92
C LYS A 287 13.52 11.19 -32.66
N ARG A 288 12.33 11.65 -32.24
CA ARG A 288 11.68 12.84 -32.82
C ARG A 288 12.50 14.11 -32.62
N CYS A 289 13.19 14.28 -31.51
CA CYS A 289 14.08 15.43 -31.28
C CYS A 289 15.33 15.38 -32.16
N LEU A 290 15.81 14.21 -32.58
CA LEU A 290 16.96 14.08 -33.50
C LEU A 290 16.56 14.30 -34.97
N GLU A 291 15.31 14.02 -35.34
CA GLU A 291 14.78 14.20 -36.68
C GLU A 291 14.24 15.63 -36.95
N ASN A 292 13.76 16.31 -35.92
CA ASN A 292 13.26 17.69 -35.98
C ASN A 292 14.14 18.57 -35.12
N GLN A 293 14.90 19.48 -35.72
CA GLN A 293 15.73 20.53 -35.09
C GLN A 293 14.87 21.60 -34.37
N TYR A 294 14.05 21.19 -33.39
CA TYR A 294 13.32 22.16 -32.56
C TYR A 294 13.55 21.83 -31.08
N THR A 295 14.25 22.73 -30.41
CA THR A 295 14.47 22.78 -28.98
C THR A 295 13.16 23.05 -28.24
N TYR A 296 12.67 22.11 -27.49
CA TYR A 296 11.70 22.37 -26.43
C TYR A 296 12.39 22.28 -25.07
N HIS A 297 12.27 23.35 -24.31
CA HIS A 297 12.67 23.37 -22.90
C HIS A 297 11.73 22.46 -22.10
N ILE A 298 12.24 21.35 -21.64
CA ILE A 298 11.55 20.48 -20.66
C ILE A 298 11.93 20.95 -19.26
N SER A 299 10.92 21.30 -18.49
CA SER A 299 11.03 21.61 -17.05
C SER A 299 11.61 20.40 -16.28
N PRO A 300 12.51 20.61 -15.29
CA PRO A 300 13.15 19.51 -14.59
C PRO A 300 12.22 18.98 -13.51
N SER A 301 11.54 17.91 -13.80
CA SER A 301 10.90 17.10 -12.76
C SER A 301 11.15 15.63 -13.04
N VAL A 302 11.75 14.98 -12.03
CA VAL A 302 11.99 13.54 -11.85
C VAL A 302 13.27 13.02 -12.51
N ASN A 303 14.31 12.89 -11.71
CA ASN A 303 15.51 12.11 -12.02
C ASN A 303 15.16 10.61 -12.00
N HIS A 304 15.00 10.00 -13.16
CA HIS A 304 15.02 8.55 -13.32
C HIS A 304 16.36 8.10 -13.90
N TYR A 305 17.05 7.21 -13.17
CA TYR A 305 18.26 6.57 -13.61
C TYR A 305 17.94 5.49 -14.64
N SER A 306 18.04 5.80 -15.93
CA SER A 306 18.14 4.78 -16.97
C SER A 306 19.60 4.58 -17.35
N HIS A 307 20.17 3.41 -17.03
CA HIS A 307 21.47 3.04 -17.54
C HIS A 307 21.32 2.50 -18.97
N LYS A 308 21.78 3.26 -19.97
CA LYS A 308 21.86 2.80 -21.36
C LYS A 308 23.01 1.81 -21.50
N VAL A 309 22.70 0.59 -21.94
CA VAL A 309 23.68 -0.42 -22.36
C VAL A 309 23.44 -0.71 -23.83
N GLU A 310 24.44 -0.47 -24.70
CA GLU A 310 24.31 -0.76 -26.12
C GLU A 310 24.35 -2.28 -26.37
N CYS A 311 23.34 -2.81 -27.03
CA CYS A 311 23.34 -4.15 -27.61
C CYS A 311 23.81 -4.08 -29.08
N ARG A 312 24.97 -4.67 -29.40
CA ARG A 312 25.43 -4.76 -30.80
C ARG A 312 24.61 -5.81 -31.53
N THR A 313 23.77 -5.37 -32.47
CA THR A 313 23.17 -6.24 -33.48
C THR A 313 23.51 -5.72 -34.86
N HIS A 314 23.91 -6.62 -35.78
CA HIS A 314 24.23 -6.30 -37.16
C HIS A 314 22.93 -5.92 -37.90
N ALA A 315 22.85 -4.68 -38.39
CA ALA A 315 21.76 -4.21 -39.22
C ALA A 315 21.98 -4.59 -40.67
N ASN A 316 21.11 -5.43 -41.24
CA ASN A 316 20.94 -5.57 -42.68
C ASN A 316 19.79 -4.67 -43.14
N ASN A 317 20.14 -3.75 -44.04
CA ASN A 317 19.27 -2.78 -44.69
C ASN A 317 18.32 -3.45 -45.71
N THR A 318 17.02 -3.47 -45.47
CA THR A 318 15.99 -3.62 -46.53
C THR A 318 14.76 -2.82 -46.18
N ASN A 319 14.39 -1.88 -47.07
CA ASN A 319 13.17 -1.07 -47.05
C ASN A 319 11.90 -1.93 -47.10
N LYS A 320 11.34 -2.28 -45.93
CA LYS A 320 9.92 -2.62 -45.71
C LYS A 320 9.52 -1.80 -44.47
N LEU A 321 8.27 -1.32 -44.40
CA LEU A 321 7.69 -0.76 -43.18
C LEU A 321 7.90 -1.76 -42.03
N THR A 322 9.07 -1.75 -41.44
CA THR A 322 9.44 -2.64 -40.33
C THR A 322 8.77 -2.08 -39.11
N LYS A 323 7.74 -2.76 -38.62
CA LYS A 323 7.22 -2.49 -37.27
C LYS A 323 8.40 -2.53 -36.30
N HIS A 324 8.55 -1.47 -35.51
CA HIS A 324 9.56 -1.47 -34.45
C HIS A 324 9.34 -2.68 -33.54
N LYS A 325 10.44 -3.39 -33.25
CA LYS A 325 10.40 -4.58 -32.39
C LYS A 325 10.75 -4.19 -30.96
N ILE A 326 9.86 -4.54 -30.05
CA ILE A 326 10.04 -4.37 -28.61
C ILE A 326 10.08 -5.76 -27.98
N LEU A 327 11.13 -6.05 -27.22
CA LEU A 327 11.26 -7.29 -26.46
C LEU A 327 11.21 -6.96 -24.97
N ILE A 328 10.21 -7.48 -24.26
CA ILE A 328 10.11 -7.42 -22.81
C ILE A 328 10.59 -8.76 -22.25
N SER A 329 11.74 -8.74 -21.57
CA SER A 329 12.32 -9.93 -20.92
C SER A 329 12.26 -9.81 -19.40
N TYR A 330 11.90 -10.89 -18.72
CA TYR A 330 11.68 -10.90 -17.27
C TYR A 330 11.97 -12.28 -16.65
N PRO A 331 12.42 -12.33 -15.38
CA PRO A 331 12.61 -13.59 -14.67
C PRO A 331 11.26 -14.27 -14.37
N ARG A 332 11.27 -15.60 -14.32
CA ARG A 332 10.05 -16.43 -14.14
C ARG A 332 9.20 -16.05 -12.91
N ASN A 333 9.85 -15.67 -11.81
CA ASN A 333 9.15 -15.26 -10.58
C ASN A 333 8.43 -13.90 -10.70
N LEU A 334 8.63 -13.15 -11.78
CA LEU A 334 7.95 -11.89 -12.08
C LEU A 334 6.93 -12.00 -13.24
N THR A 335 6.70 -13.21 -13.77
CA THR A 335 5.81 -13.42 -14.92
C THR A 335 4.42 -12.80 -14.72
N SER A 336 3.72 -13.11 -13.63
CA SER A 336 2.39 -12.55 -13.36
C SER A 336 2.42 -11.04 -13.15
N LYS A 337 3.49 -10.53 -12.56
CA LYS A 337 3.65 -9.09 -12.31
C LYS A 337 3.84 -8.30 -13.60
N VAL A 338 4.69 -8.77 -14.49
CA VAL A 338 5.03 -8.09 -15.75
C VAL A 338 3.95 -8.26 -16.81
N ARG A 339 3.47 -9.49 -17.01
CA ARG A 339 2.38 -9.77 -17.98
C ARG A 339 1.02 -9.26 -17.51
N GLY A 340 0.88 -9.05 -16.21
CA GLY A 340 -0.36 -8.72 -15.57
C GLY A 340 -1.27 -9.92 -15.35
N LEU A 341 -2.12 -9.84 -14.34
CA LEU A 341 -3.13 -10.86 -14.02
C LEU A 341 -3.96 -11.15 -15.27
N LYS A 342 -4.09 -12.43 -15.64
CA LYS A 342 -4.75 -12.88 -16.88
C LYS A 342 -4.20 -12.24 -18.16
N ASN A 343 -2.90 -11.92 -18.21
CA ASN A 343 -2.22 -11.25 -19.32
C ASN A 343 -2.74 -9.82 -19.62
N ARG A 344 -3.28 -9.10 -18.62
CA ARG A 344 -3.87 -7.77 -18.76
C ARG A 344 -2.91 -6.77 -19.43
N ASN A 345 -1.63 -6.77 -19.07
CA ASN A 345 -0.66 -5.86 -19.67
C ASN A 345 -0.37 -6.23 -21.12
N ILE A 346 -0.27 -7.52 -21.46
CA ILE A 346 -0.10 -7.95 -22.85
C ILE A 346 -1.26 -7.45 -23.71
N LEU A 347 -2.49 -7.68 -23.27
CA LEU A 347 -3.69 -7.22 -24.00
C LEU A 347 -3.69 -5.70 -24.17
N TYR A 348 -3.40 -4.98 -23.09
CA TYR A 348 -3.29 -3.52 -23.12
C TYR A 348 -2.30 -3.03 -24.18
N PHE A 349 -1.07 -3.59 -24.22
CA PHE A 349 -0.06 -3.18 -25.18
C PHE A 349 -0.41 -3.57 -26.63
N GLN A 350 -1.10 -4.69 -26.84
CA GLN A 350 -1.59 -5.08 -28.16
C GLN A 350 -2.65 -4.11 -28.70
N GLU A 351 -3.53 -3.62 -27.83
CA GLU A 351 -4.60 -2.69 -28.20
C GLU A 351 -4.08 -1.25 -28.33
N THR A 352 -3.23 -0.79 -27.41
CA THR A 352 -2.77 0.60 -27.36
C THR A 352 -1.65 0.88 -28.36
N TYR A 353 -0.79 -0.11 -28.65
CA TYR A 353 0.39 0.04 -29.51
C TYR A 353 0.39 -0.95 -30.70
N PRO A 354 -0.67 -1.00 -31.52
CA PRO A 354 -0.80 -1.96 -32.62
C PRO A 354 0.26 -1.79 -33.72
N GLN A 355 0.94 -0.63 -33.74
CA GLN A 355 2.04 -0.30 -34.67
C GLN A 355 3.35 -0.99 -34.31
N PHE A 356 3.50 -1.50 -33.07
CA PHE A 356 4.71 -2.19 -32.63
C PHE A 356 4.51 -3.72 -32.64
N SER A 357 5.61 -4.46 -32.79
CA SER A 357 5.67 -5.89 -32.52
C SER A 357 6.29 -6.08 -31.14
N ILE A 358 5.49 -6.44 -30.14
CA ILE A 358 5.94 -6.58 -28.75
C ILE A 358 5.98 -8.06 -28.39
N ASP A 359 7.19 -8.56 -28.15
CA ASP A 359 7.45 -9.93 -27.72
C ASP A 359 7.69 -9.99 -26.21
N TRP A 360 7.17 -11.01 -25.54
CA TRP A 360 7.26 -11.23 -24.10
C TRP A 360 8.00 -12.54 -23.83
N CYS A 361 9.17 -12.45 -23.17
CA CYS A 361 10.05 -13.60 -22.97
C CYS A 361 10.44 -13.80 -21.51
N GLU A 362 10.27 -15.01 -21.00
CA GLU A 362 10.86 -15.41 -19.72
C GLU A 362 12.35 -15.66 -19.90
N ASP A 363 13.17 -15.01 -19.07
CA ASP A 363 14.63 -15.18 -19.03
C ASP A 363 15.07 -15.50 -17.60
N SER A 364 15.16 -16.79 -17.29
CA SER A 364 15.54 -17.29 -15.96
C SER A 364 17.00 -17.02 -15.60
N THR A 365 17.83 -16.55 -16.54
CA THR A 365 19.24 -16.20 -16.28
C THR A 365 19.42 -14.82 -15.65
N ARG A 366 18.32 -14.06 -15.48
CA ARG A 366 18.31 -12.66 -15.05
C ARG A 366 17.45 -12.44 -13.82
N ASN A 367 17.78 -11.39 -13.07
CA ASN A 367 17.02 -10.98 -11.87
C ASN A 367 16.20 -9.69 -12.07
N THR A 368 16.29 -9.06 -13.25
CA THR A 368 15.65 -7.78 -13.55
C THR A 368 14.77 -7.88 -14.79
N VAL A 369 13.73 -7.06 -14.84
CA VAL A 369 12.90 -6.89 -16.04
C VAL A 369 13.61 -5.92 -16.98
N ARG A 370 13.54 -6.16 -18.28
CA ARG A 370 14.16 -5.33 -19.32
C ARG A 370 13.23 -5.13 -20.49
N CYS A 371 13.27 -3.92 -21.03
CA CYS A 371 12.64 -3.53 -22.28
C CYS A 371 13.75 -3.27 -23.30
N CYS A 372 13.76 -3.98 -24.42
CA CYS A 372 14.69 -3.77 -25.52
C CYS A 372 13.91 -3.25 -26.74
N ILE A 373 14.23 -2.04 -27.21
CA ILE A 373 13.60 -1.37 -28.34
C ILE A 373 14.66 -1.06 -29.39
N ASP A 374 14.54 -1.61 -30.59
CA ASP A 374 15.49 -1.40 -31.69
C ASP A 374 16.97 -1.63 -31.29
N GLY A 375 17.24 -2.58 -30.39
CA GLY A 375 18.58 -2.89 -29.90
C GLY A 375 19.06 -2.04 -28.71
N LEU A 376 18.32 -1.01 -28.29
CA LEU A 376 18.58 -0.28 -27.03
C LEU A 376 17.87 -0.97 -25.88
N GLN A 377 18.54 -1.09 -24.75
CA GLN A 377 18.04 -1.82 -23.59
C GLN A 377 17.81 -0.87 -22.40
N TYR A 378 16.61 -1.00 -21.79
CA TYR A 378 16.19 -0.30 -20.60
C TYR A 378 15.98 -1.34 -19.48
N VAL A 379 16.38 -1.00 -18.25
CA VAL A 379 16.12 -1.81 -17.04
C VAL A 379 14.92 -1.20 -16.33
N LEU A 380 13.91 -2.03 -16.01
CA LEU A 380 12.64 -1.59 -15.41
C LEU A 380 12.59 -1.87 -13.91
#